data_9ec5d62396bea5277883e36a31e3313f
#
_entry.id   9ec5d62396bea5277883e36a31e3313f
#
_cell.length_a   1.000
_cell.length_b   1.000
_cell.length_c   1.000
_cell.angle_alpha   90.00
_cell.angle_beta   90.00
_cell.angle_gamma   90.00
#
_symmetry.space_group_name_H-M   'P 1'
#
loop_
_entity.id
_entity.type
_entity.pdbx_description
1 polymer ?
#
loop_
_entity_poly.entity_id
_entity_poly.type
_entity_poly.pdbx_seq_one_letter_code
_entity_poly.pdbx_strand_id
1 'polypeptide(L)'
;MPRASRACRSGYRVSVASIRSDVLNVAFLDTGGPTAPAVILIHGWPDAARGWREIADTLATSGWRVIVPDIRGTGATTFLSPTTPRDGSEVALVQDTLDLANALGLRRFCVVGHDWGARTAYSLAALIPERIAAIAALALAYQPRGTFVMPDFSQARAFWYQWLMYVDAGAEAIRRDPIAFARAQWDTWSPAGWLDDHEFAATAEAFLNPDWVAITLNAYRGRFLAQEPRDHRYEQLRRELGRVDHLSVPTLMVQGGSDFCDEPTASYGLDGYFDTYTRVVLDGVGHFPHREAPAETARLVLEHLNAHRP
;
A
#
# COMPACT_ATOMS: atom_id res chain seq x y z
N MET A 1 20.89 2.84 -31.07
CA MET A 1 19.63 2.21 -31.52
C MET A 1 18.84 1.86 -30.27
N PRO A 2 17.66 2.44 -30.02
CA PRO A 2 16.86 2.11 -28.83
C PRO A 2 16.25 0.71 -29.00
N ARG A 3 16.40 -0.14 -27.97
CA ARG A 3 15.78 -1.46 -27.93
C ARG A 3 14.28 -1.30 -27.78
N ALA A 4 13.54 -1.90 -28.70
CA ALA A 4 12.07 -1.98 -28.68
C ALA A 4 11.59 -2.69 -27.41
N SER A 5 10.66 -2.06 -26.69
CA SER A 5 9.90 -2.65 -25.61
C SER A 5 9.11 -3.87 -26.11
N ARG A 6 9.20 -5.00 -25.41
CA ARG A 6 8.35 -6.17 -25.68
C ARG A 6 6.88 -5.75 -25.52
N ALA A 7 6.14 -5.77 -26.61
CA ALA A 7 4.69 -5.59 -26.60
C ALA A 7 4.04 -6.75 -25.81
N CYS A 8 3.32 -6.39 -24.76
CA CYS A 8 2.38 -7.29 -24.09
C CYS A 8 1.28 -7.71 -25.07
N ARG A 9 0.83 -8.97 -25.05
CA ARG A 9 -0.13 -9.54 -26.00
C ARG A 9 -1.58 -9.04 -25.85
N SER A 10 -1.86 -8.13 -24.94
CA SER A 10 -3.11 -7.39 -24.86
C SER A 10 -2.86 -5.96 -25.34
N GLY A 11 -3.70 -5.42 -26.22
CA GLY A 11 -3.55 -4.11 -26.85
C GLY A 11 -3.65 -2.89 -25.91
N TYR A 12 -3.37 -3.07 -24.62
CA TYR A 12 -3.34 -2.02 -23.62
C TYR A 12 -1.93 -1.42 -23.52
N ARG A 13 -1.85 -0.10 -23.66
CA ARG A 13 -0.59 0.62 -23.45
C ARG A 13 -0.38 0.82 -21.94
N VAL A 14 0.67 0.22 -21.41
CA VAL A 14 1.21 0.60 -20.11
C VAL A 14 2.11 1.82 -20.34
N SER A 15 1.74 2.97 -19.78
CA SER A 15 2.60 4.14 -19.77
C SER A 15 3.16 4.37 -18.37
N VAL A 16 4.48 4.52 -18.28
CA VAL A 16 5.10 5.07 -17.07
C VAL A 16 4.95 6.58 -17.18
N ALA A 17 4.26 7.17 -16.23
CA ALA A 17 3.98 8.60 -16.18
C ALA A 17 4.46 9.18 -14.86
N SER A 18 4.53 10.50 -14.76
CA SER A 18 4.70 11.17 -13.48
C SER A 18 3.81 12.41 -13.41
N ILE A 19 3.39 12.74 -12.20
CA ILE A 19 2.72 14.01 -11.89
C ILE A 19 3.47 14.73 -10.78
N ARG A 20 3.38 16.03 -10.80
CA ARG A 20 3.92 16.88 -9.75
C ARG A 20 2.81 17.26 -8.79
N SER A 21 2.96 16.86 -7.52
CA SER A 21 2.13 17.34 -6.41
C SER A 21 2.82 18.51 -5.69
N ASP A 22 2.32 18.89 -4.53
CA ASP A 22 2.94 19.93 -3.70
C ASP A 22 4.34 19.56 -3.22
N VAL A 23 4.60 18.28 -2.98
CA VAL A 23 5.84 17.79 -2.35
C VAL A 23 6.59 16.75 -3.15
N LEU A 24 5.92 16.04 -4.06
CA LEU A 24 6.49 14.92 -4.80
C LEU A 24 6.37 15.11 -6.31
N ASN A 25 7.30 14.49 -7.02
CA ASN A 25 7.08 14.03 -8.37
C ASN A 25 6.72 12.55 -8.26
N VAL A 26 5.42 12.23 -8.36
CA VAL A 26 4.90 10.88 -8.19
C VAL A 26 5.00 10.13 -9.50
N ALA A 27 5.76 9.03 -9.50
CA ALA A 27 5.83 8.10 -10.63
C ALA A 27 4.71 7.06 -10.51
N PHE A 28 4.06 6.73 -11.61
CA PHE A 28 2.98 5.73 -11.62
C PHE A 28 2.84 5.05 -12.98
N LEU A 29 2.25 3.86 -12.95
CA LEU A 29 1.75 3.18 -14.15
C LEU A 29 0.27 3.56 -14.34
N ASP A 30 -0.15 3.83 -15.56
CA ASP A 30 -1.54 4.10 -15.94
C ASP A 30 -1.91 3.20 -17.12
N THR A 31 -2.92 2.37 -16.91
CA THR A 31 -3.40 1.44 -17.92
C THR A 31 -4.90 1.59 -18.10
N GLY A 32 -5.37 1.41 -19.33
CA GLY A 32 -6.79 1.52 -19.63
C GLY A 32 -7.20 2.86 -20.23
N GLY A 33 -8.49 3.00 -20.49
CA GLY A 33 -9.04 4.22 -21.11
C GLY A 33 -9.31 5.33 -20.08
N PRO A 34 -9.13 6.61 -20.44
CA PRO A 34 -9.28 7.71 -19.49
C PRO A 34 -10.72 7.89 -18.96
N THR A 35 -11.71 7.32 -19.64
CA THR A 35 -13.13 7.36 -19.26
C THR A 35 -13.62 6.08 -18.57
N ALA A 36 -12.75 5.08 -18.45
CA ALA A 36 -13.09 3.85 -17.73
C ALA A 36 -13.18 4.11 -16.23
N PRO A 37 -13.98 3.30 -15.48
CA PRO A 37 -13.98 3.36 -14.03
C PRO A 37 -12.57 3.16 -13.50
N ALA A 38 -12.14 4.02 -12.57
CA ALA A 38 -10.76 4.05 -12.10
C ALA A 38 -10.56 3.32 -10.78
N VAL A 39 -9.41 2.65 -10.67
CA VAL A 39 -8.91 2.06 -9.44
C VAL A 39 -7.45 2.43 -9.23
N ILE A 40 -7.09 2.79 -8.00
CA ILE A 40 -5.71 3.02 -7.58
C ILE A 40 -5.24 1.81 -6.78
N LEU A 41 -4.13 1.19 -7.20
CA LEU A 41 -3.50 0.05 -6.49
C LEU A 41 -2.29 0.57 -5.71
N ILE A 42 -2.34 0.50 -4.38
CA ILE A 42 -1.32 1.07 -3.50
C ILE A 42 -0.55 -0.08 -2.84
N HIS A 43 0.75 -0.17 -3.13
CA HIS A 43 1.59 -1.19 -2.52
C HIS A 43 1.94 -0.86 -1.06
N GLY A 44 2.41 -1.85 -0.34
CA GLY A 44 2.85 -1.73 1.05
C GLY A 44 4.37 -1.68 1.21
N TRP A 45 4.82 -1.97 2.42
CA TRP A 45 6.21 -2.06 2.79
C TRP A 45 6.55 -3.50 3.27
N PRO A 46 7.70 -4.06 2.87
CA PRO A 46 8.63 -3.56 1.84
C PRO A 46 8.26 -4.13 0.46
N ASP A 47 7.53 -3.37 -0.33
CA ASP A 47 7.08 -3.75 -1.66
C ASP A 47 7.20 -2.57 -2.65
N ALA A 48 6.77 -2.74 -3.90
CA ALA A 48 6.81 -1.75 -4.96
C ALA A 48 5.62 -1.91 -5.93
N ALA A 49 5.35 -0.90 -6.74
CA ALA A 49 4.31 -0.90 -7.77
C ALA A 49 4.34 -2.16 -8.67
N ARG A 50 5.53 -2.71 -8.90
CA ARG A 50 5.75 -3.94 -9.67
C ARG A 50 4.91 -5.13 -9.16
N GLY A 51 4.68 -5.24 -7.84
CA GLY A 51 3.92 -6.33 -7.24
C GLY A 51 2.49 -6.45 -7.74
N TRP A 52 1.94 -5.36 -8.23
CA TRP A 52 0.57 -5.31 -8.71
C TRP A 52 0.37 -5.78 -10.16
N ARG A 53 1.42 -6.18 -10.89
CA ARG A 53 1.37 -6.43 -12.33
C ARG A 53 0.21 -7.35 -12.74
N GLU A 54 0.09 -8.53 -12.12
CA GLU A 54 -0.92 -9.53 -12.50
C GLU A 54 -2.35 -9.05 -12.17
N ILE A 55 -2.52 -8.41 -11.02
CA ILE A 55 -3.81 -7.81 -10.64
C ILE A 55 -4.16 -6.67 -11.60
N ALA A 56 -3.20 -5.79 -11.90
CA ALA A 56 -3.40 -4.66 -12.81
C ALA A 56 -3.79 -5.11 -14.21
N ASP A 57 -3.13 -6.13 -14.75
CA ASP A 57 -3.44 -6.70 -16.06
C ASP A 57 -4.86 -7.29 -16.08
N THR A 58 -5.25 -8.02 -15.03
CA THR A 58 -6.60 -8.60 -14.90
C THR A 58 -7.67 -7.51 -14.85
N LEU A 59 -7.48 -6.47 -14.05
CA LEU A 59 -8.44 -5.36 -13.93
C LEU A 59 -8.53 -4.56 -15.23
N ALA A 60 -7.39 -4.26 -15.87
CA ALA A 60 -7.34 -3.51 -17.13
C ALA A 60 -8.04 -4.27 -18.25
N THR A 61 -7.82 -5.57 -18.38
CA THR A 61 -8.52 -6.41 -19.38
C THR A 61 -10.02 -6.55 -19.11
N SER A 62 -10.44 -6.31 -17.86
CA SER A 62 -11.84 -6.29 -17.43
C SER A 62 -12.49 -4.91 -17.54
N GLY A 63 -11.82 -3.94 -18.19
CA GLY A 63 -12.37 -2.63 -18.50
C GLY A 63 -12.22 -1.58 -17.40
N TRP A 64 -11.25 -1.74 -16.51
CA TRP A 64 -10.87 -0.74 -15.51
C TRP A 64 -9.70 0.12 -16.01
N ARG A 65 -9.68 1.40 -15.62
CA ARG A 65 -8.46 2.21 -15.64
C ARG A 65 -7.72 1.95 -14.35
N VAL A 66 -6.51 1.41 -14.44
CA VAL A 66 -5.71 1.00 -13.29
C VAL A 66 -4.51 1.93 -13.15
N ILE A 67 -4.39 2.57 -11.99
CA ILE A 67 -3.32 3.48 -11.65
C ILE A 67 -2.50 2.85 -10.51
N VAL A 68 -1.19 2.70 -10.72
CA VAL A 68 -0.30 2.04 -9.74
C VAL A 68 0.86 2.97 -9.44
N PRO A 69 0.78 3.79 -8.38
CA PRO A 69 1.89 4.67 -7.99
C PRO A 69 3.00 3.90 -7.29
N ASP A 70 4.25 4.37 -7.49
CA ASP A 70 5.30 4.19 -6.49
C ASP A 70 4.99 5.14 -5.33
N ILE A 71 4.79 4.63 -4.13
CA ILE A 71 4.55 5.48 -2.96
C ILE A 71 5.78 6.31 -2.60
N ARG A 72 5.63 7.35 -1.75
CA ARG A 72 6.76 8.18 -1.30
C ARG A 72 7.92 7.36 -0.78
N GLY A 73 9.14 7.71 -1.18
CA GLY A 73 10.36 7.00 -0.80
C GLY A 73 10.57 5.66 -1.51
N THR A 74 9.81 5.35 -2.58
CA THR A 74 9.94 4.09 -3.30
C THR A 74 10.04 4.34 -4.80
N GLY A 75 10.77 3.47 -5.51
CA GLY A 75 10.87 3.48 -6.96
C GLY A 75 11.33 4.82 -7.52
N ALA A 76 10.61 5.33 -8.50
CA ALA A 76 10.94 6.58 -9.18
C ALA A 76 10.23 7.82 -8.60
N THR A 77 9.43 7.67 -7.54
CA THR A 77 8.82 8.81 -6.84
C THR A 77 9.88 9.57 -6.03
N THR A 78 9.98 10.89 -6.24
CA THR A 78 11.01 11.74 -5.63
C THR A 78 10.42 12.97 -4.94
N PHE A 79 11.05 13.44 -3.86
CA PHE A 79 10.70 14.70 -3.24
C PHE A 79 11.18 15.88 -4.07
N LEU A 80 10.34 16.93 -4.15
CA LEU A 80 10.66 18.15 -4.89
C LEU A 80 11.66 19.06 -4.18
N SER A 81 11.80 18.90 -2.85
CA SER A 81 12.73 19.67 -2.05
C SER A 81 13.46 18.78 -1.04
N PRO A 82 14.77 18.98 -0.84
CA PRO A 82 15.52 18.29 0.19
C PRO A 82 15.09 18.68 1.62
N THR A 83 14.43 19.84 1.79
CA THR A 83 13.97 20.35 3.09
C THR A 83 12.57 19.84 3.46
N THR A 84 11.85 19.19 2.57
CA THR A 84 10.55 18.57 2.90
C THR A 84 10.76 17.45 3.92
N PRO A 85 10.03 17.44 5.06
CA PRO A 85 10.10 16.34 6.00
C PRO A 85 9.79 14.99 5.33
N ARG A 86 10.60 13.98 5.64
CA ARG A 86 10.38 12.59 5.17
C ARG A 86 9.33 11.92 6.06
N ASP A 87 8.14 12.52 6.08
CA ASP A 87 6.98 12.01 6.82
C ASP A 87 6.44 10.76 6.12
N GLY A 88 6.63 9.60 6.75
CA GLY A 88 6.12 8.29 6.29
C GLY A 88 4.78 7.91 6.91
N SER A 89 4.11 8.85 7.56
CA SER A 89 2.82 8.58 8.21
C SER A 89 1.72 8.24 7.21
N GLU A 90 0.72 7.54 7.68
CA GLU A 90 -0.47 7.15 6.94
C GLU A 90 -1.17 8.34 6.26
N VAL A 91 -1.33 9.47 6.96
CA VAL A 91 -1.97 10.66 6.39
C VAL A 91 -1.15 11.31 5.28
N ALA A 92 0.16 11.12 5.30
CA ALA A 92 1.03 11.58 4.23
C ALA A 92 0.81 10.76 2.94
N LEU A 93 0.65 9.44 3.06
CA LEU A 93 0.28 8.55 1.94
C LEU A 93 -1.14 8.85 1.42
N VAL A 94 -2.07 9.17 2.31
CA VAL A 94 -3.41 9.64 1.94
C VAL A 94 -3.33 10.89 1.07
N GLN A 95 -2.56 11.90 1.51
CA GLN A 95 -2.43 13.14 0.75
C GLN A 95 -1.79 12.90 -0.63
N ASP A 96 -0.76 12.07 -0.72
CA ASP A 96 -0.15 11.72 -2.01
C ASP A 96 -1.15 11.08 -2.97
N THR A 97 -1.98 10.17 -2.45
CA THR A 97 -3.02 9.50 -3.25
C THR A 97 -4.10 10.47 -3.70
N LEU A 98 -4.49 11.44 -2.83
CA LEU A 98 -5.42 12.50 -3.18
C LEU A 98 -4.87 13.43 -4.26
N ASP A 99 -3.61 13.82 -4.13
CA ASP A 99 -2.94 14.69 -5.11
C ASP A 99 -2.86 14.00 -6.48
N LEU A 100 -2.51 12.71 -6.49
CA LEU A 100 -2.51 11.91 -7.71
C LEU A 100 -3.91 11.82 -8.32
N ALA A 101 -4.93 11.49 -7.53
CA ALA A 101 -6.31 11.39 -7.99
C ALA A 101 -6.82 12.74 -8.55
N ASN A 102 -6.49 13.85 -7.88
CA ASN A 102 -6.86 15.20 -8.31
C ASN A 102 -6.18 15.58 -9.65
N ALA A 103 -4.89 15.30 -9.78
CA ALA A 103 -4.14 15.58 -11.00
C ALA A 103 -4.65 14.76 -12.20
N LEU A 104 -5.15 13.53 -11.94
CA LEU A 104 -5.75 12.67 -12.95
C LEU A 104 -7.24 12.93 -13.18
N GLY A 105 -7.84 13.90 -12.48
CA GLY A 105 -9.26 14.27 -12.60
C GLY A 105 -10.23 13.21 -12.09
N LEU A 106 -9.80 12.33 -11.18
CA LEU A 106 -10.63 11.26 -10.62
C LEU A 106 -11.57 11.83 -9.55
N ARG A 107 -12.83 12.01 -9.90
CA ARG A 107 -13.84 12.51 -8.96
C ARG A 107 -14.32 11.44 -8.00
N ARG A 108 -14.56 10.23 -8.50
CA ARG A 108 -14.90 9.04 -7.72
C ARG A 108 -14.11 7.85 -8.26
N PHE A 109 -13.55 7.02 -7.38
CA PHE A 109 -12.66 5.91 -7.74
C PHE A 109 -12.67 4.83 -6.67
N CYS A 110 -12.15 3.66 -7.00
CA CYS A 110 -11.88 2.58 -6.05
C CYS A 110 -10.42 2.58 -5.61
N VAL A 111 -10.14 1.98 -4.47
CA VAL A 111 -8.77 1.79 -3.98
C VAL A 111 -8.57 0.33 -3.59
N VAL A 112 -7.44 -0.23 -4.00
CA VAL A 112 -6.97 -1.53 -3.54
C VAL A 112 -5.60 -1.30 -2.90
N GLY A 113 -5.42 -1.73 -1.67
CA GLY A 113 -4.18 -1.53 -0.95
C GLY A 113 -3.66 -2.81 -0.32
N HIS A 114 -2.34 -2.94 -0.28
CA HIS A 114 -1.65 -3.99 0.46
C HIS A 114 -0.83 -3.36 1.59
N ASP A 115 -0.87 -3.90 2.79
CA ASP A 115 -0.08 -3.46 3.96
C ASP A 115 -0.22 -1.94 4.22
N TRP A 116 0.81 -1.09 4.05
CA TRP A 116 0.66 0.37 4.15
C TRP A 116 -0.39 0.92 3.18
N GLY A 117 -0.50 0.31 1.99
CA GLY A 117 -1.54 0.66 1.03
C GLY A 117 -2.95 0.30 1.53
N ALA A 118 -3.12 -0.81 2.26
CA ALA A 118 -4.39 -1.16 2.88
C ALA A 118 -4.79 -0.15 3.95
N ARG A 119 -3.84 0.26 4.80
CA ARG A 119 -4.06 1.33 5.77
C ARG A 119 -4.45 2.64 5.11
N THR A 120 -3.75 2.99 4.00
CA THR A 120 -4.08 4.17 3.20
C THR A 120 -5.50 4.08 2.61
N ALA A 121 -5.93 2.90 2.13
CA ALA A 121 -7.27 2.70 1.60
C ALA A 121 -8.35 2.90 2.66
N TYR A 122 -8.17 2.35 3.87
CA TYR A 122 -9.08 2.59 5.00
C TYR A 122 -9.15 4.08 5.36
N SER A 123 -8.00 4.77 5.39
CA SER A 123 -7.96 6.18 5.75
C SER A 123 -8.58 7.07 4.68
N LEU A 124 -8.44 6.74 3.40
CA LEU A 124 -9.17 7.40 2.32
C LEU A 124 -10.68 7.20 2.46
N ALA A 125 -11.14 5.98 2.75
CA ALA A 125 -12.54 5.69 3.00
C ALA A 125 -13.10 6.44 4.23
N ALA A 126 -12.27 6.66 5.25
CA ALA A 126 -12.64 7.42 6.44
C ALA A 126 -12.75 8.94 6.18
N LEU A 127 -11.82 9.49 5.40
CA LEU A 127 -11.66 10.94 5.24
C LEU A 127 -12.47 11.52 4.08
N ILE A 128 -12.70 10.74 3.02
CA ILE A 128 -13.39 11.19 1.80
C ILE A 128 -14.36 10.13 1.26
N PRO A 129 -15.27 9.59 2.08
CA PRO A 129 -16.14 8.48 1.69
C PRO A 129 -16.96 8.76 0.43
N GLU A 130 -17.30 10.02 0.16
CA GLU A 130 -18.06 10.42 -1.03
C GLU A 130 -17.27 10.24 -2.34
N ARG A 131 -15.96 10.20 -2.27
CA ARG A 131 -15.08 9.98 -3.44
C ARG A 131 -14.66 8.53 -3.63
N ILE A 132 -14.75 7.71 -2.60
CA ILE A 132 -14.35 6.31 -2.65
C ILE A 132 -15.58 5.42 -2.89
N ALA A 133 -15.58 4.71 -4.01
CA ALA A 133 -16.70 3.84 -4.36
C ALA A 133 -16.65 2.50 -3.62
N ALA A 134 -15.46 1.93 -3.47
CA ALA A 134 -15.18 0.72 -2.71
C ALA A 134 -13.69 0.64 -2.39
N ILE A 135 -13.34 -0.11 -1.35
CA ILE A 135 -11.95 -0.46 -1.06
C ILE A 135 -11.77 -1.98 -0.96
N ALA A 136 -10.58 -2.44 -1.38
CA ALA A 136 -10.10 -3.77 -1.03
C ALA A 136 -8.76 -3.63 -0.28
N ALA A 137 -8.69 -4.19 0.93
CA ALA A 137 -7.53 -4.17 1.80
C ALA A 137 -6.94 -5.58 1.90
N LEU A 138 -5.64 -5.70 1.65
CA LEU A 138 -4.93 -6.96 1.66
C LEU A 138 -3.94 -6.99 2.83
N ALA A 139 -3.95 -8.09 3.57
CA ALA A 139 -3.01 -8.48 4.62
C ALA A 139 -2.98 -7.60 5.88
N LEU A 140 -3.60 -6.42 5.91
CA LEU A 140 -3.60 -5.55 7.08
C LEU A 140 -5.03 -5.24 7.55
N ALA A 141 -5.32 -5.55 8.82
CA ALA A 141 -6.61 -5.29 9.44
C ALA A 141 -6.86 -3.79 9.67
N TYR A 142 -8.14 -3.40 9.67
CA TYR A 142 -8.55 -2.03 9.99
C TYR A 142 -8.19 -1.66 11.42
N GLN A 143 -7.63 -0.48 11.58
CA GLN A 143 -7.36 0.13 12.88
C GLN A 143 -8.17 1.44 13.00
N PRO A 144 -9.22 1.45 13.82
CA PRO A 144 -10.07 2.63 13.98
C PRO A 144 -9.28 3.87 14.38
N ARG A 145 -9.67 5.03 13.88
CA ARG A 145 -9.05 6.33 14.19
C ARG A 145 -7.58 6.46 13.75
N GLY A 146 -7.11 5.57 12.86
CA GLY A 146 -5.69 5.54 12.47
C GLY A 146 -4.74 5.32 13.64
N THR A 147 -5.22 4.70 14.73
CA THR A 147 -4.43 4.54 15.96
C THR A 147 -3.82 3.16 16.02
N PHE A 148 -2.49 3.11 16.06
CA PHE A 148 -1.78 1.87 16.33
C PHE A 148 -1.99 1.47 17.79
N VAL A 149 -2.52 0.26 17.99
CA VAL A 149 -2.71 -0.34 19.32
C VAL A 149 -1.55 -1.26 19.61
N MET A 150 -0.99 -1.19 20.82
CA MET A 150 0.06 -2.11 21.25
C MET A 150 -0.46 -3.55 21.18
N PRO A 151 0.16 -4.42 20.37
CA PRO A 151 -0.28 -5.80 20.22
C PRO A 151 0.01 -6.65 21.46
N ASP A 152 -0.56 -7.82 21.53
CA ASP A 152 -0.16 -8.84 22.50
C ASP A 152 1.29 -9.33 22.25
N PHE A 153 1.81 -10.17 23.13
CA PHE A 153 3.20 -10.62 23.04
C PHE A 153 3.48 -11.56 21.86
N SER A 154 2.47 -12.30 21.36
CA SER A 154 2.61 -13.13 20.16
C SER A 154 2.85 -12.25 18.93
N GLN A 155 1.94 -11.33 18.70
CA GLN A 155 2.02 -10.38 17.60
C GLN A 155 3.23 -9.42 17.76
N ALA A 156 3.54 -8.99 19.00
CA ALA A 156 4.72 -8.17 19.26
C ALA A 156 6.03 -8.88 18.87
N ARG A 157 6.11 -10.20 19.02
CA ARG A 157 7.24 -11.00 18.57
C ARG A 157 7.37 -10.99 17.03
N ALA A 158 6.26 -11.09 16.31
CA ALA A 158 6.26 -10.98 14.86
C ALA A 158 6.71 -9.58 14.39
N PHE A 159 6.44 -8.55 15.18
CA PHE A 159 6.86 -7.16 14.91
C PHE A 159 8.30 -6.83 15.35
N TRP A 160 9.18 -7.85 15.48
CA TRP A 160 10.58 -7.65 15.87
C TRP A 160 11.27 -6.52 15.09
N TYR A 161 10.98 -6.41 13.81
CA TYR A 161 11.54 -5.42 12.89
C TYR A 161 11.16 -3.98 13.27
N GLN A 162 9.96 -3.78 13.83
CA GLN A 162 9.51 -2.47 14.30
C GLN A 162 10.34 -2.06 15.53
N TRP A 163 10.56 -2.98 16.48
CA TRP A 163 11.36 -2.72 17.68
C TRP A 163 12.82 -2.44 17.32
N LEU A 164 13.35 -3.15 16.31
CA LEU A 164 14.68 -2.84 15.77
C LEU A 164 14.77 -1.40 15.26
N MET A 165 13.77 -0.91 14.56
CA MET A 165 13.73 0.45 14.03
C MET A 165 13.69 1.53 15.13
N TYR A 166 13.16 1.23 16.32
CA TYR A 166 13.09 2.20 17.41
C TYR A 166 14.43 2.49 18.06
N VAL A 167 15.39 1.58 18.02
CA VAL A 167 16.72 1.79 18.57
C VAL A 167 17.68 2.34 17.52
N ASP A 168 18.55 3.28 17.90
CA ASP A 168 19.43 3.96 16.95
C ASP A 168 20.42 2.99 16.29
N ALA A 169 20.92 2.00 17.02
CA ALA A 169 21.79 0.95 16.46
C ALA A 169 21.09 0.12 15.36
N GLY A 170 19.79 -0.15 15.54
CA GLY A 170 18.98 -0.84 14.54
C GLY A 170 18.73 0.04 13.33
N ALA A 171 18.37 1.30 13.52
CA ALA A 171 18.22 2.26 12.43
C ALA A 171 19.51 2.41 11.60
N GLU A 172 20.69 2.39 12.26
CA GLU A 172 21.98 2.44 11.56
C GLU A 172 22.28 1.16 10.78
N ALA A 173 21.91 -0.01 11.32
CA ALA A 173 22.04 -1.28 10.60
C ALA A 173 21.18 -1.29 9.33
N ILE A 174 19.96 -0.76 9.38
CA ILE A 174 19.06 -0.64 8.23
C ILE A 174 19.62 0.33 7.18
N ARG A 175 20.17 1.46 7.60
CA ARG A 175 20.85 2.40 6.66
C ARG A 175 22.01 1.76 5.93
N ARG A 176 22.73 0.85 6.58
CA ARG A 176 23.88 0.17 6.00
C ARG A 176 23.48 -0.86 4.95
N ASP A 177 22.39 -1.59 5.18
CA ASP A 177 21.92 -2.64 4.27
C ASP A 177 20.37 -2.73 4.24
N PRO A 178 19.71 -1.77 3.55
CA PRO A 178 18.27 -1.75 3.46
C PRO A 178 17.71 -2.94 2.67
N ILE A 179 18.46 -3.47 1.71
CA ILE A 179 18.02 -4.61 0.88
C ILE A 179 17.96 -5.90 1.70
N ALA A 180 19.03 -6.19 2.46
CA ALA A 180 19.01 -7.36 3.35
C ALA A 180 17.92 -7.24 4.42
N PHE A 181 17.66 -6.02 4.92
CA PHE A 181 16.58 -5.80 5.86
C PHE A 181 15.21 -6.07 5.23
N ALA A 182 14.95 -5.57 4.02
CA ALA A 182 13.71 -5.86 3.29
C ALA A 182 13.57 -7.37 2.99
N ARG A 183 14.67 -8.03 2.60
CA ARG A 183 14.70 -9.46 2.31
C ARG A 183 14.29 -10.30 3.52
N ALA A 184 14.73 -9.93 4.72
CA ALA A 184 14.38 -10.64 5.95
C ALA A 184 12.86 -10.68 6.20
N GLN A 185 12.12 -9.64 5.80
CA GLN A 185 10.66 -9.64 5.87
C GLN A 185 10.07 -10.61 4.85
N TRP A 186 10.53 -10.58 3.61
CA TRP A 186 10.07 -11.49 2.56
C TRP A 186 10.34 -12.96 2.90
N ASP A 187 11.47 -13.26 3.52
CA ASP A 187 11.83 -14.63 3.94
C ASP A 187 10.97 -15.15 5.10
N THR A 188 10.38 -14.23 5.91
CA THR A 188 9.77 -14.63 7.19
C THR A 188 8.28 -14.34 7.33
N TRP A 189 7.67 -13.53 6.43
CA TRP A 189 6.27 -13.15 6.55
C TRP A 189 5.29 -14.08 5.85
N SER A 190 5.82 -15.02 5.09
CA SER A 190 5.04 -15.96 4.28
C SER A 190 5.60 -17.37 4.38
N PRO A 191 4.82 -18.41 4.04
CA PRO A 191 5.30 -19.78 4.02
C PRO A 191 6.52 -19.97 3.11
N ALA A 192 7.39 -20.90 3.46
CA ALA A 192 8.58 -21.20 2.66
C ALA A 192 8.20 -21.63 1.24
N GLY A 193 8.98 -21.18 0.25
CA GLY A 193 8.85 -21.57 -1.15
C GLY A 193 7.95 -20.66 -2.01
N TRP A 194 7.34 -19.63 -1.45
CA TRP A 194 6.60 -18.64 -2.23
C TRP A 194 7.49 -17.68 -3.01
N LEU A 195 8.68 -17.41 -2.45
CA LEU A 195 9.58 -16.35 -2.90
C LEU A 195 10.38 -16.79 -4.14
N ASP A 196 10.32 -15.97 -5.19
CA ASP A 196 11.22 -16.01 -6.33
C ASP A 196 12.33 -14.96 -6.14
N ASP A 197 13.57 -15.38 -6.08
CA ASP A 197 14.74 -14.52 -5.91
C ASP A 197 14.89 -13.48 -7.02
N HIS A 198 14.51 -13.79 -8.25
CA HIS A 198 14.54 -12.84 -9.36
C HIS A 198 13.45 -11.78 -9.20
N GLU A 199 12.27 -12.15 -8.73
CA GLU A 199 11.19 -11.20 -8.48
C GLU A 199 11.51 -10.31 -7.28
N PHE A 200 12.14 -10.85 -6.22
CA PHE A 200 12.65 -10.03 -5.12
C PHE A 200 13.70 -9.04 -5.62
N ALA A 201 14.73 -9.49 -6.34
CA ALA A 201 15.80 -8.64 -6.84
C ALA A 201 15.25 -7.50 -7.72
N ALA A 202 14.31 -7.80 -8.61
CA ALA A 202 13.67 -6.79 -9.44
C ALA A 202 12.79 -5.80 -8.65
N THR A 203 12.19 -6.24 -7.54
CA THR A 203 11.41 -5.37 -6.65
C THR A 203 12.33 -4.50 -5.80
N ALA A 204 13.44 -5.07 -5.33
CA ALA A 204 14.42 -4.39 -4.49
C ALA A 204 15.11 -3.19 -5.16
N GLU A 205 15.11 -3.12 -6.51
CA GLU A 205 15.55 -1.92 -7.23
C GLU A 205 14.77 -0.66 -6.78
N ALA A 206 13.49 -0.81 -6.42
CA ALA A 206 12.68 0.30 -5.91
C ALA A 206 13.10 0.77 -4.51
N PHE A 207 13.79 -0.07 -3.74
CA PHE A 207 14.30 0.25 -2.39
C PHE A 207 15.63 1.01 -2.44
N LEU A 208 16.24 1.15 -3.63
CA LEU A 208 17.40 2.01 -3.86
C LEU A 208 17.04 3.50 -3.93
N ASN A 209 15.74 3.84 -3.85
CA ASN A 209 15.31 5.22 -3.73
C ASN A 209 16.01 5.88 -2.51
N PRO A 210 16.63 7.07 -2.67
CA PRO A 210 17.43 7.70 -1.61
C PRO A 210 16.63 8.04 -0.34
N ASP A 211 15.31 8.14 -0.47
CA ASP A 211 14.42 8.47 0.64
C ASP A 211 13.81 7.22 1.30
N TRP A 212 14.03 6.01 0.75
CA TRP A 212 13.36 4.77 1.21
C TRP A 212 13.60 4.50 2.70
N VAL A 213 14.86 4.56 3.15
CA VAL A 213 15.21 4.31 4.57
C VAL A 213 14.62 5.38 5.47
N ALA A 214 14.70 6.65 5.07
CA ALA A 214 14.18 7.75 5.88
C ALA A 214 12.66 7.66 6.06
N ILE A 215 11.92 7.38 4.99
CA ILE A 215 10.46 7.17 5.03
C ILE A 215 10.11 5.92 5.85
N THR A 216 10.82 4.81 5.65
CA THR A 216 10.62 3.58 6.43
C THR A 216 10.77 3.82 7.93
N LEU A 217 11.91 4.40 8.33
CA LEU A 217 12.17 4.67 9.75
C LEU A 217 11.13 5.63 10.33
N ASN A 218 10.80 6.70 9.62
CA ASN A 218 9.82 7.67 10.10
C ASN A 218 8.43 7.05 10.26
N ALA A 219 7.97 6.22 9.31
CA ALA A 219 6.67 5.56 9.36
C ALA A 219 6.47 4.70 10.61
N TYR A 220 7.50 4.00 11.05
CA TYR A 220 7.44 3.13 12.23
C TYR A 220 7.77 3.89 13.52
N ARG A 221 8.87 4.64 13.56
CA ARG A 221 9.29 5.42 14.73
C ARG A 221 8.25 6.46 15.13
N GLY A 222 7.62 7.12 14.17
CA GLY A 222 6.59 8.14 14.40
C GLY A 222 5.34 7.65 15.12
N ARG A 223 5.14 6.33 15.24
CA ARG A 223 4.02 5.74 16.00
C ARG A 223 4.15 5.98 17.49
N PHE A 224 5.38 5.93 18.03
CA PHE A 224 5.65 6.00 19.47
C PHE A 224 6.66 7.08 19.87
N LEU A 225 7.48 7.58 18.95
CA LEU A 225 8.48 8.59 19.24
C LEU A 225 7.98 9.97 18.82
N ALA A 226 7.63 10.79 19.79
CA ALA A 226 7.07 12.13 19.54
C ALA A 226 8.06 13.08 18.84
N GLN A 227 9.37 12.82 18.95
CA GLN A 227 10.43 13.61 18.31
C GLN A 227 10.62 13.31 16.83
N GLU A 228 10.00 12.26 16.28
CA GLU A 228 10.12 11.98 14.86
C GLU A 228 9.51 13.13 14.03
N PRO A 229 10.20 13.58 12.98
CA PRO A 229 9.71 14.66 12.15
C PRO A 229 8.35 14.34 11.53
N ARG A 230 7.42 15.28 11.65
CA ARG A 230 6.11 15.22 11.00
C ARG A 230 5.92 16.44 10.14
N ASP A 231 5.26 16.26 9.01
CA ASP A 231 4.88 17.37 8.17
C ASP A 231 3.59 18.00 8.69
N HIS A 232 3.68 19.27 9.08
CA HIS A 232 2.54 20.03 9.64
C HIS A 232 1.39 20.21 8.64
N ARG A 233 1.64 20.09 7.34
CA ARG A 233 0.60 20.13 6.30
C ARG A 233 -0.45 19.06 6.48
N TYR A 234 -0.11 17.91 7.06
CA TYR A 234 -1.02 16.79 7.27
C TYR A 234 -1.73 16.79 8.63
N GLU A 235 -1.53 17.80 9.45
CA GLU A 235 -2.06 17.84 10.81
C GLU A 235 -3.59 17.88 10.85
N GLN A 236 -4.22 18.53 9.87
CA GLN A 236 -5.68 18.54 9.76
C GLN A 236 -6.20 17.14 9.44
N LEU A 237 -5.63 16.46 8.44
CA LEU A 237 -6.03 15.08 8.09
C LEU A 237 -5.86 14.12 9.27
N ARG A 238 -4.78 14.28 10.03
CA ARG A 238 -4.50 13.47 11.22
C ARG A 238 -5.57 13.67 12.30
N ARG A 239 -6.00 14.91 12.54
CA ARG A 239 -7.08 15.21 13.50
C ARG A 239 -8.43 14.69 13.01
N GLU A 240 -8.73 14.79 11.73
CA GLU A 240 -9.98 14.30 11.13
C GLU A 240 -10.03 12.77 11.20
N LEU A 241 -8.98 12.09 10.78
CA LEU A 241 -8.86 10.63 10.87
C LEU A 241 -9.05 10.12 12.30
N GLY A 242 -8.47 10.82 13.29
CA GLY A 242 -8.60 10.48 14.71
C GLY A 242 -10.03 10.53 15.28
N ARG A 243 -11.01 11.00 14.49
CA ARG A 243 -12.43 11.07 14.89
C ARG A 243 -13.28 9.99 14.23
N VAL A 244 -12.73 9.28 13.23
CA VAL A 244 -13.49 8.29 12.46
C VAL A 244 -13.16 6.89 12.97
N ASP A 245 -14.18 6.19 13.44
CA ASP A 245 -14.07 4.81 13.89
C ASP A 245 -15.06 3.87 13.18
N HIS A 246 -15.77 4.37 12.17
CA HIS A 246 -16.72 3.60 11.38
C HIS A 246 -16.62 3.98 9.90
N LEU A 247 -16.65 3.00 9.00
CA LEU A 247 -16.52 3.18 7.56
C LEU A 247 -17.82 2.82 6.84
N SER A 248 -18.36 3.78 6.08
CA SER A 248 -19.54 3.57 5.24
C SER A 248 -19.22 3.02 3.84
N VAL A 249 -17.94 3.04 3.46
CA VAL A 249 -17.50 2.56 2.14
C VAL A 249 -17.47 1.04 2.11
N PRO A 250 -18.04 0.39 1.08
CA PRO A 250 -17.97 -1.06 0.91
C PRO A 250 -16.54 -1.56 0.94
N THR A 251 -16.26 -2.50 1.83
CA THR A 251 -14.91 -2.96 2.13
C THR A 251 -14.77 -4.47 1.95
N LEU A 252 -13.79 -4.88 1.13
CA LEU A 252 -13.29 -6.24 1.05
C LEU A 252 -11.96 -6.33 1.82
N MET A 253 -11.87 -7.28 2.75
CA MET A 253 -10.62 -7.66 3.41
C MET A 253 -10.17 -9.03 2.90
N VAL A 254 -8.97 -9.11 2.33
CA VAL A 254 -8.33 -10.37 1.91
C VAL A 254 -7.14 -10.64 2.82
N GLN A 255 -7.27 -11.65 3.66
CA GLN A 255 -6.26 -12.05 4.64
C GLN A 255 -5.55 -13.33 4.20
N GLY A 256 -4.23 -13.36 4.30
CA GLY A 256 -3.48 -14.61 4.19
C GLY A 256 -3.70 -15.48 5.44
N GLY A 257 -4.07 -16.74 5.24
CA GLY A 257 -4.29 -17.70 6.34
C GLY A 257 -3.00 -18.14 7.03
N SER A 258 -1.86 -17.91 6.38
CA SER A 258 -0.51 -18.17 6.88
C SER A 258 0.34 -16.89 6.91
N ASP A 259 -0.28 -15.76 7.18
CA ASP A 259 0.41 -14.49 7.36
C ASP A 259 1.16 -14.49 8.70
N PHE A 260 2.48 -14.40 8.65
CA PHE A 260 3.35 -14.39 9.84
C PHE A 260 3.77 -12.97 10.25
N CYS A 261 3.32 -11.95 9.52
CA CYS A 261 3.50 -10.54 9.88
C CYS A 261 2.30 -10.03 10.69
N ASP A 262 1.09 -10.10 10.13
CA ASP A 262 -0.16 -9.69 10.79
C ASP A 262 -1.04 -10.93 10.96
N GLU A 263 -1.22 -11.37 12.21
CA GLU A 263 -1.93 -12.63 12.48
C GLU A 263 -3.32 -12.64 11.83
N PRO A 264 -3.74 -13.75 11.17
CA PRO A 264 -5.03 -13.81 10.48
C PRO A 264 -6.25 -13.48 11.36
N THR A 265 -6.10 -13.64 12.67
CA THR A 265 -7.13 -13.27 13.66
C THR A 265 -7.33 -11.77 13.80
N ALA A 266 -6.35 -10.95 13.44
CA ALA A 266 -6.43 -9.49 13.55
C ALA A 266 -7.58 -8.88 12.73
N SER A 267 -7.95 -9.51 11.61
CA SER A 267 -9.07 -9.07 10.76
C SER A 267 -10.42 -9.70 11.11
N TYR A 268 -10.50 -10.51 12.17
CA TYR A 268 -11.73 -11.19 12.60
C TYR A 268 -12.58 -10.29 13.51
N GLY A 269 -13.91 -10.35 13.33
CA GLY A 269 -14.87 -9.66 14.23
C GLY A 269 -14.89 -8.14 14.07
N LEU A 270 -14.46 -7.62 12.94
CA LEU A 270 -14.43 -6.17 12.66
C LEU A 270 -15.72 -5.63 12.04
N ASP A 271 -16.74 -6.48 11.81
CA ASP A 271 -17.99 -6.11 11.14
C ASP A 271 -18.65 -4.85 11.72
N GLY A 272 -18.57 -4.66 13.04
CA GLY A 272 -19.16 -3.51 13.73
C GLY A 272 -18.54 -2.14 13.37
N TYR A 273 -17.42 -2.12 12.66
CA TYR A 273 -16.79 -0.89 12.19
C TYR A 273 -17.16 -0.50 10.77
N PHE A 274 -18.06 -1.25 10.10
CA PHE A 274 -18.38 -1.05 8.69
C PHE A 274 -19.88 -1.16 8.41
N ASP A 275 -20.38 -0.40 7.45
CA ASP A 275 -21.71 -0.63 6.89
C ASP A 275 -21.74 -1.90 6.03
N THR A 276 -20.68 -2.16 5.29
CA THR A 276 -20.53 -3.35 4.44
C THR A 276 -19.09 -3.87 4.52
N TYR A 277 -18.92 -5.06 5.10
CA TYR A 277 -17.63 -5.71 5.27
C TYR A 277 -17.66 -7.16 4.80
N THR A 278 -16.78 -7.49 3.89
CA THR A 278 -16.57 -8.87 3.43
C THR A 278 -15.14 -9.28 3.77
N ARG A 279 -14.98 -10.34 4.53
CA ARG A 279 -13.68 -10.91 4.88
C ARG A 279 -13.47 -12.25 4.20
N VAL A 280 -12.35 -12.40 3.51
CA VAL A 280 -11.93 -13.66 2.88
C VAL A 280 -10.55 -14.02 3.40
N VAL A 281 -10.35 -15.28 3.77
CA VAL A 281 -9.05 -15.82 4.17
C VAL A 281 -8.58 -16.78 3.09
N LEU A 282 -7.35 -16.62 2.63
CA LEU A 282 -6.72 -17.48 1.65
C LEU A 282 -5.81 -18.49 2.37
N ASP A 283 -6.24 -19.74 2.45
CA ASP A 283 -5.48 -20.80 3.14
C ASP A 283 -4.12 -21.03 2.49
N GLY A 284 -3.08 -21.14 3.32
CA GLY A 284 -1.70 -21.35 2.87
C GLY A 284 -1.01 -20.15 2.23
N VAL A 285 -1.70 -19.02 2.13
CA VAL A 285 -1.16 -17.73 1.62
C VAL A 285 -0.65 -16.92 2.80
N GLY A 286 0.50 -16.28 2.64
CA GLY A 286 1.12 -15.43 3.66
C GLY A 286 0.75 -13.96 3.50
N HIS A 287 1.75 -13.09 3.77
CA HIS A 287 1.55 -11.65 3.86
C HIS A 287 1.33 -10.95 2.50
N PHE A 288 1.68 -11.59 1.38
CA PHE A 288 1.61 -10.97 0.05
C PHE A 288 0.55 -11.64 -0.85
N PRO A 289 -0.77 -11.59 -0.53
CA PRO A 289 -1.81 -12.28 -1.30
C PRO A 289 -1.78 -11.97 -2.79
N HIS A 290 -1.45 -10.72 -3.16
CA HIS A 290 -1.36 -10.27 -4.55
C HIS A 290 -0.18 -10.86 -5.32
N ARG A 291 0.80 -11.43 -4.61
CA ARG A 291 1.99 -12.09 -5.18
C ARG A 291 1.94 -13.61 -5.04
N GLU A 292 1.43 -14.10 -3.90
CA GLU A 292 1.40 -15.52 -3.57
C GLU A 292 0.22 -16.25 -4.25
N ALA A 293 -0.93 -15.57 -4.35
CA ALA A 293 -2.15 -16.09 -4.97
C ALA A 293 -2.78 -15.04 -5.92
N PRO A 294 -2.06 -14.55 -6.95
CA PRO A 294 -2.49 -13.40 -7.75
C PRO A 294 -3.82 -13.64 -8.48
N ALA A 295 -4.04 -14.83 -9.02
CA ALA A 295 -5.27 -15.15 -9.75
C ALA A 295 -6.51 -15.10 -8.85
N GLU A 296 -6.44 -15.69 -7.66
CA GLU A 296 -7.56 -15.70 -6.71
C GLU A 296 -7.78 -14.31 -6.10
N THR A 297 -6.70 -13.61 -5.75
CA THR A 297 -6.77 -12.24 -5.27
C THR A 297 -7.39 -11.31 -6.32
N ALA A 298 -6.98 -11.43 -7.59
CA ALA A 298 -7.54 -10.65 -8.68
C ALA A 298 -9.03 -10.93 -8.89
N ARG A 299 -9.45 -12.20 -8.80
CA ARG A 299 -10.87 -12.58 -8.90
C ARG A 299 -11.71 -11.92 -7.81
N LEU A 300 -11.30 -12.04 -6.55
CA LEU A 300 -11.99 -11.45 -5.40
C LEU A 300 -12.09 -9.92 -5.52
N VAL A 301 -10.96 -9.28 -5.84
CA VAL A 301 -10.90 -7.83 -6.03
C VAL A 301 -11.82 -7.42 -7.18
N LEU A 302 -11.75 -8.07 -8.34
CA LEU A 302 -12.57 -7.74 -9.51
C LEU A 302 -14.07 -7.89 -9.23
N GLU A 303 -14.48 -8.97 -8.56
CA GLU A 303 -15.89 -9.19 -8.18
C GLU A 303 -16.37 -8.05 -7.26
N HIS A 304 -15.60 -7.71 -6.23
CA HIS A 304 -15.94 -6.65 -5.31
C HIS A 304 -16.05 -5.29 -6.01
N LEU A 305 -15.04 -4.93 -6.82
CA LEU A 305 -15.03 -3.66 -7.55
C LEU A 305 -16.18 -3.56 -8.57
N ASN A 306 -16.51 -4.66 -9.25
CA ASN A 306 -17.62 -4.68 -10.22
C ASN A 306 -19.00 -4.49 -9.56
N ALA A 307 -19.17 -4.95 -8.32
CA ALA A 307 -20.39 -4.72 -7.55
C ALA A 307 -20.56 -3.26 -7.09
N HIS A 308 -19.46 -2.47 -7.08
CA HIS A 308 -19.42 -1.12 -6.53
C HIS A 308 -18.73 -0.11 -7.47
N ARG A 309 -18.98 -0.20 -8.77
CA ARG A 309 -18.36 0.71 -9.76
C ARG A 309 -18.62 2.19 -9.44
N PRO A 310 -17.58 3.07 -9.57
CA PRO A 310 -17.73 4.52 -9.33
C PRO A 310 -18.57 5.23 -10.37
#